data_62f86f761ad80b94762b1991d2afe533
#
_entry.id   62f86f761ad80b94762b1991d2afe533
#
_cell.length_a   1.000
_cell.length_b   1.000
_cell.length_c   1.000
_cell.angle_alpha   90.00
_cell.angle_beta   90.00
_cell.angle_gamma   90.00
#
_symmetry.space_group_name_H-M   'P 1'
#
loop_
_entity.id
_entity.type
_entity.pdbx_description
1 polymer ?
#
loop_
_entity_poly.entity_id
_entity_poly.type
_entity_poly.pdbx_seq_one_letter_code
_entity_poly.pdbx_strand_id
1 'polypeptide(L)'
;MITVARRIDADPEAVWRVLGDLDRWDRMLPTIDAIARVGDGGPVAVGTRFRVRQPGLVPAVYRVTEWRPNAGFTWEARTAGVRTVATHDLRPDGTGTELRLSIVWTGPGARLVRALVTRKASAFLTSEADAFAALATDHRA
;
A
#
# COMPACT_ATOMS: atom_id res chain seq x y z
N MET A 1 -13.75 7.44 1.37
CA MET A 1 -12.51 7.05 0.67
C MET A 1 -11.45 8.12 0.87
N ILE A 2 -10.26 7.70 1.20
CA ILE A 2 -9.11 8.59 1.30
C ILE A 2 -8.20 8.30 0.12
N THR A 3 -7.75 9.33 -0.59
CA THR A 3 -6.87 9.20 -1.74
C THR A 3 -5.73 10.20 -1.63
N VAL A 4 -4.51 9.72 -1.88
CA VAL A 4 -3.32 10.56 -2.00
C VAL A 4 -2.71 10.28 -3.36
N ALA A 5 -2.45 11.32 -4.13
CA ALA A 5 -1.79 11.22 -5.43
C ALA A 5 -0.46 11.95 -5.38
N ARG A 6 0.56 11.36 -6.00
CA ARG A 6 1.90 11.93 -6.06
C ARG A 6 2.52 11.67 -7.41
N ARG A 7 3.02 12.73 -8.06
CA ARG A 7 3.84 12.57 -9.26
C ARG A 7 5.26 12.20 -8.86
N ILE A 8 5.80 11.16 -9.48
CA ILE A 8 7.16 10.67 -9.24
C ILE A 8 7.95 10.81 -10.54
N ASP A 9 9.14 11.36 -10.45
CA ASP A 9 10.00 11.60 -11.59
C ASP A 9 10.81 10.35 -11.95
N ALA A 10 10.09 9.27 -12.20
CA ALA A 10 10.61 7.97 -12.59
C ALA A 10 9.53 7.25 -13.40
N ASP A 11 9.91 6.34 -14.29
CA ASP A 11 8.92 5.61 -15.08
C ASP A 11 8.16 4.57 -14.23
N PRO A 12 7.01 4.08 -14.73
CA PRO A 12 6.20 3.12 -13.95
C PRO A 12 6.95 1.86 -13.55
N GLU A 13 7.85 1.37 -14.39
CA GLU A 13 8.64 0.18 -14.06
C GLU A 13 9.56 0.44 -12.87
N ALA A 14 10.20 1.59 -12.81
CA ALA A 14 11.07 1.96 -11.69
C ALA A 14 10.28 2.10 -10.39
N VAL A 15 9.09 2.73 -10.44
CA VAL A 15 8.22 2.84 -9.28
C VAL A 15 7.72 1.47 -8.84
N TRP A 16 7.37 0.61 -9.80
CA TRP A 16 6.90 -0.74 -9.49
C TRP A 16 7.93 -1.59 -8.77
N ARG A 17 9.21 -1.45 -9.10
CA ARG A 17 10.28 -2.20 -8.41
C ARG A 17 10.26 -1.99 -6.90
N VAL A 18 9.86 -0.81 -6.46
CA VAL A 18 9.76 -0.48 -5.03
C VAL A 18 8.37 -0.82 -4.50
N LEU A 19 7.33 -0.38 -5.20
CA LEU A 19 5.95 -0.57 -4.78
C LEU A 19 5.58 -2.05 -4.67
N GLY A 20 6.00 -2.85 -5.62
CA GLY A 20 5.67 -4.28 -5.67
C GLY A 20 6.55 -5.17 -4.79
N ASP A 21 7.54 -4.62 -4.12
CA ASP A 21 8.47 -5.37 -3.26
C ASP A 21 7.93 -5.46 -1.84
N LEU A 22 6.78 -6.08 -1.68
CA LEU A 22 6.01 -6.12 -0.44
C LEU A 22 6.76 -6.78 0.72
N ASP A 23 7.60 -7.78 0.45
CA ASP A 23 8.32 -8.47 1.51
C ASP A 23 9.33 -7.57 2.24
N ARG A 24 9.67 -6.41 1.63
CA ARG A 24 10.63 -5.46 2.20
C ARG A 24 10.00 -4.15 2.66
N TRP A 25 8.68 -4.07 2.69
CA TRP A 25 8.01 -2.82 3.06
C TRP A 25 8.35 -2.34 4.47
N ASP A 26 8.63 -3.25 5.40
CA ASP A 26 9.05 -2.87 6.75
C ASP A 26 10.41 -2.15 6.78
N ARG A 27 11.24 -2.39 5.76
CA ARG A 27 12.53 -1.71 5.62
C ARG A 27 12.44 -0.41 4.84
N MET A 28 11.37 -0.23 4.06
CA MET A 28 11.20 0.89 3.15
C MET A 28 10.25 1.95 3.68
N LEU A 29 9.23 1.54 4.44
CA LEU A 29 8.14 2.42 4.85
C LEU A 29 8.14 2.64 6.36
N PRO A 30 8.16 3.91 6.81
CA PRO A 30 8.06 4.19 8.25
C PRO A 30 6.69 3.85 8.82
N THR A 31 5.69 3.63 7.96
CA THR A 31 4.33 3.24 8.37
C THR A 31 4.15 1.75 8.59
N ILE A 32 5.18 0.95 8.32
CA ILE A 32 5.12 -0.51 8.45
C ILE A 32 6.18 -0.94 9.48
N ASP A 33 5.73 -1.43 10.62
CA ASP A 33 6.62 -1.98 11.66
C ASP A 33 7.10 -3.38 11.29
N ALA A 34 6.20 -4.19 10.74
CA ALA A 34 6.51 -5.54 10.32
C ALA A 34 5.56 -6.00 9.23
N ILE A 35 6.08 -6.76 8.29
CA ILE A 35 5.29 -7.42 7.25
C ILE A 35 5.86 -8.84 7.05
N ALA A 36 4.99 -9.83 7.02
CA ALA A 36 5.40 -11.22 6.85
C ALA A 36 4.36 -12.00 6.05
N ARG A 37 4.84 -12.85 5.17
CA ARG A 37 3.96 -13.75 4.41
C ARG A 37 3.25 -14.72 5.33
N VAL A 38 2.00 -15.01 4.97
CA VAL A 38 1.21 -16.09 5.58
C VAL A 38 1.24 -17.25 4.59
N GLY A 39 1.84 -18.37 5.00
CA GLY A 39 1.98 -19.53 4.13
C GLY A 39 3.33 -19.57 3.42
N ASP A 40 3.37 -20.29 2.30
CA ASP A 40 4.60 -20.55 1.55
C ASP A 40 5.05 -19.30 0.78
N GLY A 41 6.36 -19.22 0.51
CA GLY A 41 6.93 -18.17 -0.32
C GLY A 41 6.57 -18.35 -1.79
N GLY A 42 7.26 -17.61 -2.64
CA GLY A 42 7.05 -17.60 -4.09
C GLY A 42 6.71 -16.23 -4.59
N PRO A 43 6.46 -16.06 -5.91
CA PRO A 43 6.08 -14.77 -6.45
C PRO A 43 4.77 -14.26 -5.83
N VAL A 44 4.70 -12.96 -5.58
CA VAL A 44 3.46 -12.34 -5.15
C VAL A 44 2.45 -12.38 -6.29
N ALA A 45 1.22 -12.74 -5.98
CA ALA A 45 0.13 -12.85 -6.95
C ALA A 45 -1.21 -12.65 -6.24
N VAL A 46 -2.29 -12.66 -7.00
CA VAL A 46 -3.64 -12.67 -6.42
C VAL A 46 -3.76 -13.86 -5.47
N GLY A 47 -4.25 -13.60 -4.27
CA GLY A 47 -4.39 -14.60 -3.21
C GLY A 47 -3.25 -14.63 -2.20
N THR A 48 -2.10 -14.02 -2.51
CA THR A 48 -1.00 -13.93 -1.55
C THR A 48 -1.44 -13.11 -0.35
N ARG A 49 -1.12 -13.60 0.86
CA ARG A 49 -1.51 -12.96 2.11
C ARG A 49 -0.30 -12.51 2.90
N PHE A 50 -0.44 -11.37 3.55
CA PHE A 50 0.60 -10.78 4.40
C PHE A 50 0.01 -10.38 5.73
N ARG A 51 0.71 -10.69 6.81
CA ARG A 51 0.41 -10.12 8.11
C ARG A 51 1.16 -8.80 8.24
N VAL A 52 0.43 -7.73 8.49
CA VAL A 52 0.97 -6.37 8.51
C VAL A 52 0.76 -5.77 9.89
N ARG A 53 1.83 -5.23 10.47
CA ARG A 53 1.77 -4.46 11.70
C ARG A 53 2.14 -3.02 11.39
N GLN A 54 1.29 -2.11 11.83
CA GLN A 54 1.49 -0.67 11.66
C GLN A 54 1.43 0.04 13.01
N PRO A 55 2.18 1.16 13.19
CA PRO A 55 2.21 1.87 14.48
C PRO A 55 0.81 2.28 14.94
N GLY A 56 0.44 1.87 16.14
CA GLY A 56 -0.81 2.25 16.76
C GLY A 56 -2.06 1.61 16.17
N LEU A 57 -1.92 0.62 15.29
CA LEU A 57 -3.04 -0.11 14.72
C LEU A 57 -2.97 -1.59 15.09
N VAL A 58 -4.13 -2.24 15.11
CA VAL A 58 -4.21 -3.69 15.33
C VAL A 58 -3.59 -4.40 14.13
N PRO A 59 -2.77 -5.44 14.35
CA PRO A 59 -2.23 -6.23 13.24
C PRO A 59 -3.36 -6.80 12.38
N ALA A 60 -3.15 -6.81 11.07
CA ALA A 60 -4.16 -7.29 10.12
C ALA A 60 -3.51 -8.19 9.07
N VAL A 61 -4.30 -9.11 8.52
CA VAL A 61 -3.87 -9.93 7.39
C VAL A 61 -4.50 -9.36 6.14
N TYR A 62 -3.67 -8.92 5.21
CA TYR A 62 -4.09 -8.41 3.91
C TYR A 62 -3.91 -9.49 2.85
N ARG A 63 -4.92 -9.63 1.99
CA ARG A 63 -4.89 -10.54 0.87
C ARG A 63 -4.89 -9.75 -0.44
N VAL A 64 -3.95 -10.06 -1.32
CA VAL A 64 -3.88 -9.43 -2.65
C VAL A 64 -5.08 -9.87 -3.47
N THR A 65 -5.87 -8.93 -3.96
CA THR A 65 -7.05 -9.18 -4.79
C THR A 65 -6.83 -8.81 -6.25
N GLU A 66 -5.90 -7.89 -6.53
CA GLU A 66 -5.47 -7.54 -7.88
C GLU A 66 -3.96 -7.39 -7.88
N TRP A 67 -3.31 -7.88 -8.92
CA TRP A 67 -1.87 -7.80 -9.08
C TRP A 67 -1.56 -7.50 -10.53
N ARG A 68 -1.10 -6.29 -10.81
CA ARG A 68 -0.87 -5.79 -12.17
C ARG A 68 0.54 -5.22 -12.25
N PRO A 69 1.55 -6.02 -12.65
CA PRO A 69 2.93 -5.55 -12.76
C PRO A 69 3.05 -4.25 -13.56
N ASN A 70 3.81 -3.30 -13.04
CA ASN A 70 4.01 -1.96 -13.59
C ASN A 70 2.75 -1.06 -13.57
N ALA A 71 1.64 -1.54 -13.06
CA ALA A 71 0.38 -0.78 -13.02
C ALA A 71 -0.24 -0.67 -11.62
N GLY A 72 0.11 -1.57 -10.70
CA GLY A 72 -0.35 -1.48 -9.34
C GLY A 72 -0.90 -2.77 -8.76
N PHE A 73 -1.44 -2.67 -7.56
CA PHE A 73 -2.11 -3.79 -6.91
C PHE A 73 -3.14 -3.29 -5.90
N THR A 74 -4.04 -4.18 -5.54
CA THR A 74 -5.05 -3.95 -4.50
C THR A 74 -5.00 -5.11 -3.52
N TRP A 75 -5.09 -4.80 -2.24
CA TRP A 75 -5.26 -5.82 -1.22
C TRP A 75 -6.34 -5.43 -0.22
N GLU A 76 -6.84 -6.40 0.52
CA GLU A 76 -7.90 -6.17 1.50
C GLU A 76 -7.68 -6.94 2.78
N ALA A 77 -8.18 -6.39 3.88
CA ALA A 77 -8.22 -7.04 5.18
C ALA A 77 -9.64 -6.95 5.76
N ARG A 78 -10.00 -7.94 6.57
CA ARG A 78 -11.29 -7.96 7.26
C ARG A 78 -11.03 -8.13 8.75
N THR A 79 -11.54 -7.19 9.55
CA THR A 79 -11.43 -7.24 11.00
C THR A 79 -12.70 -6.67 11.62
N ALA A 80 -13.28 -7.40 12.60
CA ALA A 80 -14.35 -6.89 13.45
C ALA A 80 -15.48 -6.17 12.68
N GLY A 81 -15.98 -6.78 11.61
CA GLY A 81 -17.09 -6.21 10.83
C GLY A 81 -16.70 -5.08 9.90
N VAL A 82 -15.39 -4.90 9.65
CA VAL A 82 -14.90 -3.88 8.73
C VAL A 82 -14.03 -4.54 7.66
N ARG A 83 -14.29 -4.18 6.42
CA ARG A 83 -13.46 -4.55 5.27
C ARG A 83 -12.65 -3.33 4.87
N THR A 84 -11.35 -3.44 4.90
CA THR A 84 -10.42 -2.39 4.46
C THR A 84 -9.87 -2.77 3.11
N VAL A 85 -10.05 -1.91 2.11
CA VAL A 85 -9.51 -2.11 0.76
C VAL A 85 -8.51 -0.99 0.48
N ALA A 86 -7.28 -1.35 0.17
CA ALA A 86 -6.23 -0.42 -0.16
C ALA A 86 -5.77 -0.65 -1.59
N THR A 87 -5.81 0.41 -2.39
CA THR A 87 -5.47 0.39 -3.81
C THR A 87 -4.19 1.19 -4.04
N HIS A 88 -3.30 0.64 -4.87
CA HIS A 88 -2.01 1.24 -5.19
C HIS A 88 -1.89 1.24 -6.71
N ASP A 89 -2.13 2.39 -7.34
CA ASP A 89 -2.16 2.50 -8.79
C ASP A 89 -1.00 3.33 -9.32
N LEU A 90 -0.44 2.89 -10.44
CA LEU A 90 0.58 3.60 -11.20
C LEU A 90 0.02 3.95 -12.57
N ARG A 91 0.19 5.21 -12.97
CA ARG A 91 -0.23 5.68 -14.28
C ARG A 91 0.88 6.51 -14.89
N PRO A 92 1.24 6.25 -16.17
CA PRO A 92 2.21 7.12 -16.84
C PRO A 92 1.74 8.57 -16.82
N ASP A 93 2.67 9.50 -16.57
CA ASP A 93 2.39 10.93 -16.53
C ASP A 93 3.57 11.67 -17.16
N GLY A 94 3.48 11.92 -18.45
CA GLY A 94 4.60 12.46 -19.20
C GLY A 94 5.81 11.55 -19.16
N THR A 95 6.94 12.06 -18.67
CA THR A 95 8.16 11.26 -18.47
C THR A 95 8.22 10.59 -17.09
N GLY A 96 7.22 10.83 -16.27
CA GLY A 96 7.16 10.27 -14.92
C GLY A 96 5.95 9.38 -14.72
N THR A 97 5.56 9.23 -13.46
CA THR A 97 4.46 8.36 -13.05
C THR A 97 3.61 9.08 -12.01
N GLU A 98 2.29 8.95 -12.11
CA GLU A 98 1.40 9.30 -11.02
C GLU A 98 1.19 8.05 -10.16
N LEU A 99 1.58 8.13 -8.90
CA LEU A 99 1.25 7.13 -7.89
C LEU A 99 -0.02 7.58 -7.19
N ARG A 100 -1.01 6.72 -7.13
CA ARG A 100 -2.26 6.99 -6.43
C ARG A 100 -2.53 5.91 -5.40
N LEU A 101 -2.59 6.32 -4.14
CA LEU A 101 -2.88 5.45 -3.00
C LEU A 101 -4.26 5.76 -2.47
N SER A 102 -5.11 4.75 -2.32
CA SER A 102 -6.48 4.93 -1.83
C SER A 102 -6.80 3.89 -0.78
N ILE A 103 -7.65 4.26 0.18
CA ILE A 103 -8.15 3.34 1.19
C ILE A 103 -9.65 3.56 1.39
N VAL A 104 -10.40 2.46 1.47
CA VAL A 104 -11.85 2.47 1.67
C VAL A 104 -12.19 1.47 2.76
N TRP A 105 -13.08 1.87 3.65
CA TRP A 105 -13.66 1.00 4.68
C TRP A 105 -15.13 0.75 4.38
N THR A 106 -15.54 -0.52 4.45
CA THR A 106 -16.93 -0.94 4.25
C THR A 106 -17.35 -1.89 5.37
N GLY A 107 -18.66 -2.11 5.52
CA GLY A 107 -19.22 -2.99 6.53
C GLY A 107 -19.82 -2.24 7.72
N PRO A 108 -20.43 -2.97 8.67
CA PRO A 108 -21.16 -2.35 9.80
C PRO A 108 -20.31 -1.42 10.66
N GLY A 109 -19.03 -1.70 10.84
CA GLY A 109 -18.12 -0.90 11.66
C GLY A 109 -17.42 0.24 10.91
N ALA A 110 -17.69 0.43 9.61
CA ALA A 110 -16.91 1.33 8.78
C ALA A 110 -16.98 2.79 9.23
N ARG A 111 -18.14 3.26 9.68
CA ARG A 111 -18.29 4.65 10.14
C ARG A 111 -17.43 4.94 11.36
N LEU A 112 -17.40 3.99 12.31
CA LEU A 112 -16.60 4.15 13.52
C LEU A 112 -15.11 4.16 13.19
N VAL A 113 -14.65 3.24 12.35
CA VAL A 113 -13.25 3.19 11.93
C VAL A 113 -12.87 4.49 11.22
N ARG A 114 -13.71 4.95 10.29
CA ARG A 114 -13.48 6.21 9.59
C ARG A 114 -13.33 7.37 10.54
N ALA A 115 -14.20 7.46 11.55
CA ALA A 115 -14.15 8.53 12.53
C ALA A 115 -12.86 8.50 13.36
N LEU A 116 -12.36 7.30 13.68
CA LEU A 116 -11.22 7.14 14.58
C LEU A 116 -9.88 7.21 13.86
N VAL A 117 -9.77 6.77 12.59
CA VAL A 117 -8.47 6.57 11.94
C VAL A 117 -8.24 7.41 10.69
N THR A 118 -9.19 8.25 10.26
CA THR A 118 -9.03 9.01 9.00
C THR A 118 -7.76 9.85 8.98
N ARG A 119 -7.47 10.59 10.02
CA ARG A 119 -6.25 11.42 10.08
C ARG A 119 -5.00 10.58 10.00
N LYS A 120 -4.97 9.49 10.76
CA LYS A 120 -3.82 8.58 10.79
C LYS A 120 -3.62 7.92 9.44
N ALA A 121 -4.71 7.46 8.81
CA ALA A 121 -4.65 6.84 7.50
C ALA A 121 -4.16 7.83 6.44
N SER A 122 -4.65 9.07 6.44
CA SER A 122 -4.18 10.10 5.53
C SER A 122 -2.68 10.36 5.69
N ALA A 123 -2.22 10.46 6.94
CA ALA A 123 -0.81 10.67 7.23
C ALA A 123 0.04 9.49 6.77
N PHE A 124 -0.44 8.26 6.96
CA PHE A 124 0.25 7.05 6.50
C PHE A 124 0.36 7.03 4.98
N LEU A 125 -0.73 7.30 4.26
CA LEU A 125 -0.71 7.31 2.80
C LEU A 125 0.24 8.38 2.26
N THR A 126 0.26 9.56 2.86
CA THR A 126 1.19 10.62 2.47
C THR A 126 2.64 10.20 2.70
N SER A 127 2.93 9.63 3.86
CA SER A 127 4.26 9.14 4.20
C SER A 127 4.70 8.02 3.24
N GLU A 128 3.81 7.11 2.90
CA GLU A 128 4.09 6.02 1.95
C GLU A 128 4.39 6.58 0.56
N ALA A 129 3.56 7.51 0.08
CA ALA A 129 3.78 8.13 -1.23
C ALA A 129 5.13 8.83 -1.30
N ASP A 130 5.50 9.55 -0.24
CA ASP A 130 6.80 10.23 -0.15
C ASP A 130 7.96 9.22 -0.15
N ALA A 131 7.83 8.13 0.60
CA ALA A 131 8.87 7.10 0.66
C ALA A 131 9.05 6.41 -0.69
N PHE A 132 7.97 6.04 -1.36
CA PHE A 132 8.04 5.43 -2.68
C PHE A 132 8.67 6.39 -3.70
N ALA A 133 8.33 7.68 -3.64
CA ALA A 133 8.91 8.68 -4.53
C ALA A 133 10.42 8.78 -4.32
N ALA A 134 10.87 8.85 -3.08
CA ALA A 134 12.29 8.94 -2.76
C ALA A 134 13.05 7.69 -3.22
N LEU A 135 12.50 6.50 -2.95
CA LEU A 135 13.14 5.24 -3.31
C LEU A 135 13.20 5.03 -4.82
N ALA A 136 12.13 5.37 -5.54
CA ALA A 136 12.07 5.20 -6.99
C ALA A 136 12.99 6.16 -7.74
N THR A 137 13.34 7.29 -7.14
CA THR A 137 14.23 8.28 -7.74
C THR A 137 15.67 8.24 -7.21
N ASP A 138 15.99 7.26 -6.34
CA ASP A 138 17.34 7.09 -5.83
C ASP A 138 18.22 6.40 -6.87
N HIS A 139 19.17 7.15 -7.43
CA HIS A 139 20.07 6.66 -8.48
C HIS A 139 21.37 6.06 -7.95
N ARG A 140 21.53 5.97 -6.64
CA ARG A 140 22.74 5.41 -6.02
C ARG A 140 22.64 3.93 -5.74
N ALA A 141 21.51 3.36 -6.01
CA ALA A 141 21.28 1.94 -5.77
C ALA A 141 21.97 1.07 -6.83
#